data_5f3bb179d39e30e8ea1b2d66d50d9bfc
#
_entry.id   5f3bb179d39e30e8ea1b2d66d50d9bfc
#
_cell.length_a   1.000
_cell.length_b   1.000
_cell.length_c   1.000
_cell.angle_alpha   90.00
_cell.angle_beta   90.00
_cell.angle_gamma   90.00
#
_symmetry.space_group_name_H-M   'P 1'
#
loop_
_entity.id
_entity.type
_entity.pdbx_description
1 polymer ?
#
loop_
_entity_poly.entity_id
_entity_poly.type
_entity_poly.pdbx_seq_one_letter_code
_entity_poly.pdbx_strand_id
1 'polypeptide(L)'
;MRRCRGCGCELTRRSQKVYCGNACQQAARRKSSLQRWLESGNARVGTTRGHYIREHIADAQSGCCAICGAPSIWLDLPLALVMDHIDGDPTNNRRENLRLICPNCDSQLATYKSRNRGKGRHFRRQRYADGQSY
;
A
#
# COMPACT_ATOMS: atom_id res chain seq x y z
N MET A 1 -1.00 13.93 -36.36
CA MET A 1 -1.92 13.04 -35.61
C MET A 1 -1.40 12.89 -34.18
N ARG A 2 -2.23 13.23 -33.20
CA ARG A 2 -1.87 13.11 -31.78
C ARG A 2 -2.39 11.80 -31.22
N ARG A 3 -1.56 11.06 -30.46
CA ARG A 3 -1.93 9.80 -29.85
C ARG A 3 -1.88 9.87 -28.32
N CYS A 4 -2.80 9.18 -27.68
CA CYS A 4 -2.84 9.03 -26.23
C CYS A 4 -1.57 8.33 -25.72
N ARG A 5 -0.89 8.96 -24.77
CA ARG A 5 0.32 8.35 -24.16
C ARG A 5 0.02 7.11 -23.28
N GLY A 6 -1.25 6.91 -22.90
CA GLY A 6 -1.63 5.75 -22.11
C GLY A 6 -1.99 4.52 -22.95
N CYS A 7 -2.91 4.65 -23.90
CA CYS A 7 -3.44 3.53 -24.68
C CYS A 7 -3.13 3.58 -26.18
N GLY A 8 -2.48 4.64 -26.66
CA GLY A 8 -2.11 4.77 -28.07
C GLY A 8 -3.25 5.17 -29.02
N CYS A 9 -4.47 5.31 -28.53
CA CYS A 9 -5.59 5.74 -29.39
C CYS A 9 -5.42 7.17 -29.90
N GLU A 10 -6.07 7.49 -31.03
CA GLU A 10 -6.04 8.83 -31.59
C GLU A 10 -6.81 9.83 -30.72
N LEU A 11 -6.22 11.01 -30.51
CA LEU A 11 -6.85 12.12 -29.79
C LEU A 11 -7.64 12.99 -30.76
N THR A 12 -8.95 12.82 -30.77
CA THR A 12 -9.86 13.47 -31.71
C THR A 12 -10.44 14.78 -31.19
N ARG A 13 -10.55 14.93 -29.86
CA ARG A 13 -11.15 16.12 -29.25
C ARG A 13 -10.10 17.18 -28.93
N ARG A 14 -10.48 18.45 -29.10
CA ARG A 14 -9.60 19.59 -28.80
C ARG A 14 -9.16 19.66 -27.34
N SER A 15 -9.98 19.14 -26.41
CA SER A 15 -9.68 19.06 -24.97
C SER A 15 -8.67 17.99 -24.63
N GLN A 16 -8.50 16.96 -25.47
CA GLN A 16 -7.56 15.87 -25.27
C GLN A 16 -6.17 16.31 -25.74
N LYS A 17 -5.29 16.62 -24.80
CA LYS A 17 -3.92 17.07 -25.12
C LYS A 17 -2.89 15.94 -25.09
N VAL A 18 -2.94 15.10 -24.06
CA VAL A 18 -1.94 14.05 -23.78
C VAL A 18 -2.60 12.68 -23.65
N TYR A 19 -3.75 12.64 -22.98
CA TYR A 19 -4.50 11.42 -22.69
C TYR A 19 -5.92 11.51 -23.27
N CYS A 20 -6.46 10.36 -23.66
CA CYS A 20 -7.83 10.29 -24.19
C CYS A 20 -8.91 10.50 -23.11
N GLY A 21 -8.56 10.32 -21.83
CA GLY A 21 -9.48 10.51 -20.72
C GLY A 21 -8.82 10.29 -19.36
N ASN A 22 -9.61 10.43 -18.29
CA ASN A 22 -9.15 10.30 -16.92
C ASN A 22 -8.54 8.93 -16.61
N ALA A 23 -9.10 7.85 -17.16
CA ALA A 23 -8.58 6.50 -16.92
C ALA A 23 -7.11 6.38 -17.34
N CYS A 24 -6.76 6.83 -18.54
CA CYS A 24 -5.37 6.82 -19.00
C CYS A 24 -4.48 7.77 -18.21
N GLN A 25 -4.98 8.92 -17.82
CA GLN A 25 -4.24 9.88 -17.01
C GLN A 25 -3.94 9.32 -15.61
N GLN A 26 -4.92 8.70 -14.97
CA GLN A 26 -4.74 8.09 -13.64
C GLN A 26 -3.84 6.86 -13.69
N ALA A 27 -3.95 6.04 -14.75
CA ALA A 27 -3.05 4.89 -14.95
C ALA A 27 -1.60 5.35 -15.09
N ALA A 28 -1.35 6.43 -15.86
CA ALA A 28 -0.01 7.02 -15.99
C ALA A 28 0.52 7.57 -14.68
N ARG A 29 -0.33 8.22 -13.87
CA ARG A 29 0.05 8.72 -12.54
C ARG A 29 0.41 7.58 -11.59
N ARG A 30 -0.38 6.50 -11.57
CA ARG A 30 -0.09 5.30 -10.76
C ARG A 30 1.23 4.67 -11.15
N LYS A 31 1.48 4.51 -12.44
CA LYS A 31 2.74 3.96 -12.96
C LYS A 31 3.94 4.82 -12.55
N SER A 32 3.83 6.14 -12.67
CA SER A 32 4.87 7.09 -12.26
C SER A 32 5.11 7.04 -10.75
N SER A 33 4.06 6.98 -9.94
CA SER A 33 4.16 6.87 -8.48
C SER A 33 4.80 5.55 -8.05
N LEU A 34 4.42 4.45 -8.69
CA LEU A 34 5.02 3.13 -8.46
C LEU A 34 6.52 3.15 -8.75
N GLN A 35 6.93 3.68 -9.89
CA GLN A 35 8.33 3.77 -10.28
C GLN A 35 9.14 4.60 -9.29
N ARG A 36 8.64 5.78 -8.89
CA ARG A 36 9.30 6.63 -7.88
C ARG A 36 9.44 5.92 -6.54
N TRP A 37 8.44 5.19 -6.12
CA TRP A 37 8.52 4.41 -4.90
C TRP A 37 9.56 3.28 -5.00
N LEU A 38 9.57 2.52 -6.08
CA LEU A 38 10.55 1.46 -6.28
C LEU A 38 12.00 1.98 -6.28
N GLU A 39 12.22 3.18 -6.78
CA GLU A 39 13.55 3.83 -6.83
C GLU A 39 13.95 4.44 -5.48
N SER A 40 13.03 5.12 -4.79
CA SER A 40 13.35 5.91 -3.59
C SER A 40 12.99 5.23 -2.28
N GLY A 41 12.03 4.31 -2.28
CA GLY A 41 11.44 3.76 -1.06
C GLY A 41 10.56 4.74 -0.28
N ASN A 42 10.33 5.93 -0.81
CA ASN A 42 9.53 6.97 -0.16
C ASN A 42 8.08 6.90 -0.63
N ALA A 43 7.19 6.50 0.27
CA ALA A 43 5.77 6.47 0.01
C ALA A 43 4.96 6.51 1.31
N ARG A 44 3.72 6.93 1.20
CA ARG A 44 2.73 6.83 2.27
C ARG A 44 1.95 5.53 2.10
N VAL A 45 2.25 4.55 2.91
CA VAL A 45 1.55 3.26 2.95
C VAL A 45 0.32 3.37 3.86
N GLY A 46 -0.75 2.65 3.50
CA GLY A 46 -1.97 2.61 4.32
C GLY A 46 -2.96 3.76 4.08
N THR A 47 -2.71 4.60 3.09
CA THR A 47 -3.65 5.63 2.64
C THR A 47 -4.22 5.26 1.27
N THR A 48 -5.31 5.93 0.86
CA THR A 48 -5.86 5.77 -0.50
C THR A 48 -4.84 6.09 -1.60
N ARG A 49 -3.86 6.94 -1.30
CA ARG A 49 -2.76 7.28 -2.21
C ARG A 49 -1.70 6.19 -2.32
N GLY A 50 -1.66 5.24 -1.38
CA GLY A 50 -0.72 4.12 -1.36
C GLY A 50 -1.26 2.82 -1.97
N HIS A 51 -2.43 2.83 -2.58
CA HIS A 51 -3.04 1.66 -3.20
C HIS A 51 -2.15 0.95 -4.22
N TYR A 52 -1.41 1.70 -5.02
CA TYR A 52 -0.50 1.15 -6.01
C TYR A 52 0.61 0.27 -5.40
N ILE A 53 1.05 0.57 -4.18
CA ILE A 53 2.04 -0.22 -3.43
C ILE A 53 1.44 -1.58 -3.06
N ARG A 54 0.25 -1.56 -2.48
CA ARG A 54 -0.47 -2.77 -2.08
C ARG A 54 -0.77 -3.67 -3.27
N GLU A 55 -1.26 -3.11 -4.35
CA GLU A 55 -1.52 -3.83 -5.60
C GLU A 55 -0.24 -4.47 -6.16
N HIS A 56 0.86 -3.72 -6.19
CA HIS A 56 2.14 -4.23 -6.68
C HIS A 56 2.64 -5.42 -5.86
N ILE A 57 2.57 -5.32 -4.53
CA ILE A 57 3.00 -6.40 -3.63
C ILE A 57 2.06 -7.60 -3.74
N ALA A 58 0.75 -7.37 -3.79
CA ALA A 58 -0.25 -8.42 -3.96
C ALA A 58 -0.03 -9.21 -5.25
N ASP A 59 0.23 -8.52 -6.36
CA ASP A 59 0.53 -9.15 -7.64
C ASP A 59 1.80 -10.00 -7.57
N ALA A 60 2.86 -9.50 -6.93
CA ALA A 60 4.11 -10.23 -6.74
C ALA A 60 3.93 -11.48 -5.87
N GLN A 61 2.96 -11.48 -4.95
CA GLN A 61 2.63 -12.60 -4.06
C GLN A 61 1.48 -13.47 -4.57
N SER A 62 0.96 -13.20 -5.77
CA SER A 62 -0.22 -13.88 -6.34
C SER A 62 -1.43 -13.85 -5.41
N GLY A 63 -1.61 -12.75 -4.67
CA GLY A 63 -2.70 -12.56 -3.72
C GLY A 63 -2.65 -13.43 -2.47
N CYS A 64 -1.52 -14.10 -2.20
CA CYS A 64 -1.35 -15.02 -1.08
C CYS A 64 -0.47 -14.42 0.01
N CYS A 65 -0.64 -14.92 1.24
CA CYS A 65 0.22 -14.55 2.36
C CYS A 65 1.70 -14.86 2.07
N ALA A 66 2.58 -13.90 2.32
CA ALA A 66 4.01 -14.07 2.08
C ALA A 66 4.67 -15.11 2.99
N ILE A 67 4.10 -15.42 4.15
CA ILE A 67 4.65 -16.36 5.13
C ILE A 67 4.10 -17.76 4.94
N CYS A 68 2.77 -17.94 5.02
CA CYS A 68 2.16 -19.25 4.99
C CYS A 68 1.56 -19.65 3.63
N GLY A 69 1.50 -18.72 2.67
CA GLY A 69 0.91 -18.96 1.36
C GLY A 69 -0.62 -19.04 1.33
N ALA A 70 -1.30 -18.76 2.43
CA ALA A 70 -2.76 -18.79 2.47
C ALA A 70 -3.37 -17.79 1.47
N PRO A 71 -4.43 -18.17 0.73
CA PRO A 71 -5.09 -17.27 -0.20
C PRO A 71 -5.83 -16.15 0.55
N SER A 72 -6.19 -15.07 -0.17
CA SER A 72 -6.96 -13.94 0.36
C SER A 72 -8.45 -14.26 0.50
N ILE A 73 -8.78 -15.46 0.99
CA ILE A 73 -10.13 -15.98 1.19
C ILE A 73 -10.20 -16.69 2.53
N TRP A 74 -11.24 -16.41 3.30
CA TRP A 74 -11.54 -17.08 4.55
C TRP A 74 -13.04 -17.36 4.63
N LEU A 75 -13.42 -18.63 4.79
CA LEU A 75 -14.82 -19.06 4.85
C LEU A 75 -15.66 -18.51 3.67
N ASP A 76 -15.13 -18.62 2.45
CA ASP A 76 -15.72 -18.11 1.20
C ASP A 76 -15.90 -16.58 1.12
N LEU A 77 -15.28 -15.85 2.04
CA LEU A 77 -15.29 -14.39 2.07
C LEU A 77 -13.90 -13.83 1.76
N PRO A 78 -13.81 -12.63 1.17
CA PRO A 78 -12.54 -11.96 0.97
C PRO A 78 -11.82 -11.73 2.31
N LEU A 79 -10.55 -12.12 2.36
CA LEU A 79 -9.66 -11.89 3.51
C LEU A 79 -8.67 -10.80 3.15
N ALA A 80 -8.72 -9.68 3.89
CA ALA A 80 -7.75 -8.61 3.74
C ALA A 80 -6.40 -9.03 4.32
N LEU A 81 -5.35 -9.04 3.49
CA LEU A 81 -3.99 -9.23 3.97
C LEU A 81 -3.49 -7.93 4.63
N VAL A 82 -2.62 -8.09 5.62
CA VAL A 82 -2.05 -6.99 6.39
C VAL A 82 -0.72 -6.58 5.78
N MET A 83 -0.50 -5.26 5.62
CA MET A 83 0.80 -4.72 5.23
C MET A 83 1.75 -4.80 6.42
N ASP A 84 2.81 -5.59 6.27
CA ASP A 84 3.83 -5.80 7.30
C ASP A 84 5.14 -5.13 6.91
N HIS A 85 5.70 -4.39 7.85
CA HIS A 85 7.08 -3.88 7.78
C HIS A 85 7.99 -4.92 8.43
N ILE A 86 8.79 -5.61 7.63
CA ILE A 86 9.58 -6.77 8.08
C ILE A 86 10.49 -6.42 9.25
N ASP A 87 11.10 -5.25 9.25
CA ASP A 87 11.95 -4.74 10.34
C ASP A 87 11.17 -4.12 11.51
N GLY A 88 9.84 -4.02 11.39
CA GLY A 88 8.98 -3.38 12.40
C GLY A 88 8.99 -1.85 12.38
N ASP A 89 9.74 -1.21 11.51
CA ASP A 89 9.78 0.25 11.37
C ASP A 89 8.74 0.75 10.36
N PRO A 90 7.66 1.41 10.81
CA PRO A 90 6.59 1.89 9.92
C PRO A 90 7.04 3.04 8.99
N THR A 91 8.22 3.59 9.18
CA THR A 91 8.78 4.63 8.32
C THR A 91 9.62 4.07 7.19
N ASN A 92 10.06 2.82 7.29
CA ASN A 92 10.84 2.14 6.26
C ASN A 92 9.91 1.48 5.23
N ASN A 93 9.55 2.24 4.20
CA ASN A 93 8.61 1.81 3.16
C ASN A 93 9.31 1.33 1.88
N ARG A 94 10.53 0.84 1.99
CA ARG A 94 11.24 0.23 0.85
C ARG A 94 10.56 -1.07 0.43
N ARG A 95 10.60 -1.38 -0.86
CA ARG A 95 9.96 -2.58 -1.42
C ARG A 95 10.39 -3.87 -0.69
N GLU A 96 11.68 -4.01 -0.43
CA GLU A 96 12.25 -5.18 0.25
C GLU A 96 11.82 -5.32 1.72
N ASN A 97 11.34 -4.26 2.35
CA ASN A 97 10.85 -4.25 3.73
C ASN A 97 9.34 -4.44 3.85
N LEU A 98 8.62 -4.47 2.76
CA LEU A 98 7.16 -4.57 2.75
C LEU A 98 6.70 -5.93 2.23
N ARG A 99 5.72 -6.50 2.91
CA ARG A 99 5.04 -7.72 2.49
C ARG A 99 3.58 -7.70 2.94
N LEU A 100 2.75 -8.48 2.27
CA LEU A 100 1.37 -8.73 2.69
C LEU A 100 1.27 -10.09 3.35
N ILE A 101 0.70 -10.15 4.54
CA ILE A 101 0.55 -11.36 5.34
C ILE A 101 -0.88 -11.51 5.83
N CYS A 102 -1.30 -12.74 6.08
CA CYS A 102 -2.62 -12.99 6.65
C CYS A 102 -2.64 -12.58 8.14
N PRO A 103 -3.84 -12.28 8.69
CA PRO A 103 -3.97 -11.88 10.10
C PRO A 103 -3.41 -12.90 11.11
N ASN A 104 -3.47 -14.19 10.77
CA ASN A 104 -2.93 -15.24 11.63
C ASN A 104 -1.40 -15.15 11.69
N CYS A 105 -0.72 -15.02 10.56
CA CYS A 105 0.73 -14.83 10.55
C CYS A 105 1.13 -13.52 11.20
N ASP A 106 0.39 -12.44 11.00
CA ASP A 106 0.62 -11.16 11.66
C ASP A 106 0.62 -11.30 13.18
N SER A 107 -0.35 -12.02 13.72
CA SER A 107 -0.48 -12.24 15.17
C SER A 107 0.66 -13.05 15.80
N GLN A 108 1.39 -13.83 15.00
CA GLN A 108 2.51 -14.67 15.46
C GLN A 108 3.86 -13.94 15.39
N LEU A 109 3.92 -12.75 14.83
CA LEU A 109 5.18 -12.02 14.70
C LEU A 109 5.67 -11.47 16.05
N ALA A 110 6.98 -11.53 16.27
CA ALA A 110 7.60 -10.91 17.43
C ALA A 110 7.34 -9.39 17.51
N THR A 111 7.12 -8.76 16.35
CA THR A 111 6.82 -7.34 16.24
C THR A 111 5.33 -7.00 16.43
N TYR A 112 4.48 -8.01 16.59
CA TYR A 112 3.04 -7.81 16.73
C TYR A 112 2.71 -6.92 17.94
N LYS A 113 1.99 -5.83 17.71
CA LYS A 113 1.66 -4.79 18.69
C LYS A 113 2.84 -4.04 19.31
N SER A 114 4.07 -4.57 19.27
CA SER A 114 5.24 -3.91 19.86
C SER A 114 5.65 -2.64 19.09
N ARG A 115 5.44 -2.62 17.77
CA ARG A 115 5.69 -1.43 16.94
C ARG A 115 4.78 -0.24 17.29
N ASN A 116 3.66 -0.49 17.97
CA ASN A 116 2.76 0.55 18.46
C ASN A 116 3.02 0.92 19.92
N ARG A 117 4.05 0.35 20.55
CA ARG A 117 4.41 0.67 21.93
C ARG A 117 4.71 2.16 22.07
N GLY A 118 4.03 2.84 22.99
CA GLY A 118 4.12 4.28 23.20
C GLY A 118 3.30 5.14 22.22
N LYS A 119 2.76 4.57 21.14
CA LYS A 119 1.96 5.28 20.13
C LYS A 119 0.55 4.73 19.98
N GLY A 120 0.23 3.61 20.61
CA GLY A 120 -1.07 2.97 20.52
C GLY A 120 -2.14 3.67 21.35
N ARG A 121 -3.41 3.22 21.19
CA ARG A 121 -4.57 3.78 21.86
C ARG A 121 -4.45 3.78 23.40
N HIS A 122 -3.90 2.71 23.96
CA HIS A 122 -3.68 2.60 25.40
C HIS A 122 -2.76 3.72 25.92
N PHE A 123 -1.62 3.90 25.30
CA PHE A 123 -0.65 4.94 25.70
C PHE A 123 -1.18 6.35 25.45
N ARG A 124 -2.00 6.54 24.43
CA ARG A 124 -2.67 7.80 24.16
C ARG A 124 -3.63 8.16 25.28
N ARG A 125 -4.45 7.21 25.72
CA ARG A 125 -5.38 7.40 26.86
C ARG A 125 -4.62 7.70 28.15
N GLN A 126 -3.51 7.01 28.38
CA GLN A 126 -2.70 7.26 29.56
C GLN A 126 -2.10 8.66 29.56
N ARG A 127 -1.57 9.12 28.43
CA ARG A 127 -1.05 10.50 28.30
C ARG A 127 -2.13 11.53 28.63
N TYR A 128 -3.36 11.34 28.17
CA TYR A 128 -4.47 12.23 28.49
C TYR A 128 -4.83 12.19 29.99
N ALA A 129 -4.83 11.02 30.59
CA ALA A 129 -5.07 10.87 32.02
C ALA A 129 -3.96 11.57 32.86
N ASP A 130 -2.73 11.56 32.34
CA ASP A 130 -1.58 12.22 32.98
C ASP A 130 -1.51 13.73 32.66
N GLY A 131 -2.52 14.30 31.97
CA GLY A 131 -2.58 15.71 31.62
C GLY A 131 -1.66 16.15 30.50
N GLN A 132 -1.10 15.19 29.73
CA GLN A 132 -0.25 15.47 28.58
C GLN A 132 -1.11 15.63 27.33
N SER A 133 -1.05 16.80 26.71
CA SER A 133 -1.62 17.04 25.37
C SER A 133 -0.55 16.87 24.29
N TYR A 134 -1.01 16.68 23.05
CA TYR A 134 -0.11 16.62 21.88
C TYR A 134 0.53 17.98 21.61
#